data_0952ea8aff3be9a6e243d0ce93258e19
#
_entry.id   0952ea8aff3be9a6e243d0ce93258e19
#
_cell.length_a   1.000
_cell.length_b   1.000
_cell.length_c   1.000
_cell.angle_alpha   90.00
_cell.angle_beta   90.00
_cell.angle_gamma   90.00
#
_symmetry.space_group_name_H-M   'P 1'
#
loop_
_entity.id
_entity.type
_entity.pdbx_description
1 polymer ?
#
loop_
_entity_poly.entity_id
_entity_poly.type
_entity_poly.pdbx_seq_one_letter_code
_entity_poly.pdbx_strand_id
1 'polypeptide(L)'
;AGTVFTYLPIERGDTIDSARIGDAMRALYKTGFFEDIRLDREGSILVISVTERPAINTLKLSGNKDLKTEDLMQNLKQIGIAEGETYDRLALDRVTLELTRAYNNRGKYNVEISPTISRLDRNRVDVTINIKEGKAARIRHINLVGNEKFEEEALRERWESNETNWLSWYRRDDQYSREKLTGDLEKLNEFYLDRGYVDFSVDSTQVSISPDKRDMFVTAGIREGEISTLSDVKVTGDTVLSEEQIKKYVLLQSGQTFSRTFLELTSDSIIAALGNIGYAFAEVNPIPDIDREKRTVAINLQVVPGPRVTVRQIRFKGNTRTTDEVLRREMRQFEGAWYSQAAIDRSKVRLQRLGFFESGSVEVETAPVSGSNDQVDVVFNVKETTSGSFTFGFGYSQLSGLTTTLQLSQNNFLGTGNQVSVEVQRNAFLQRYSFSFMNPYFTDEGMSLGYNLWWR
;
A
#
# COMPACT_ATOMS: atom_id res chain seq x y z
N ALA A 1 -8.75 44.65 2.50
CA ALA A 1 -7.92 45.65 3.20
C ALA A 1 -7.33 45.08 4.52
N GLY A 2 -8.12 44.43 5.38
CA GLY A 2 -7.64 43.89 6.66
C GLY A 2 -6.49 42.91 6.52
N THR A 3 -6.56 41.95 5.60
CA THR A 3 -5.54 40.92 5.35
C THR A 3 -4.21 41.55 4.96
N VAL A 4 -4.20 42.61 4.14
CA VAL A 4 -2.96 43.29 3.73
C VAL A 4 -2.25 43.88 4.93
N PHE A 5 -2.98 44.54 5.82
CA PHE A 5 -2.40 45.18 7.02
C PHE A 5 -1.85 44.17 8.02
N THR A 6 -2.47 43.01 8.13
CA THR A 6 -1.98 41.95 9.05
C THR A 6 -0.58 41.42 8.67
N TYR A 7 -0.28 41.35 7.38
CA TYR A 7 0.97 40.77 6.87
C TYR A 7 1.97 41.82 6.38
N LEU A 8 1.63 43.09 6.44
CA LEU A 8 2.49 44.18 6.00
C LEU A 8 3.51 44.55 7.10
N PRO A 9 4.81 44.40 6.89
CA PRO A 9 5.83 44.75 7.87
C PRO A 9 6.18 46.26 7.85
N ILE A 10 5.18 47.13 7.65
CA ILE A 10 5.32 48.60 7.58
C ILE A 10 4.23 49.22 8.43
N GLU A 11 4.64 50.10 9.36
CA GLU A 11 3.68 50.85 10.23
C GLU A 11 3.61 52.35 9.79
N ARG A 12 2.56 53.02 10.33
CA ARG A 12 2.40 54.47 10.07
C ARG A 12 3.52 55.26 10.73
N GLY A 13 4.22 56.04 9.96
CA GLY A 13 5.37 56.88 10.45
C GLY A 13 6.71 56.29 10.11
N ASP A 14 6.77 55.08 9.54
CA ASP A 14 8.01 54.47 9.09
C ASP A 14 8.62 55.23 7.89
N THR A 15 9.94 55.30 7.86
CA THR A 15 10.67 55.76 6.68
C THR A 15 10.74 54.60 5.68
N ILE A 16 10.24 54.84 4.49
CA ILE A 16 10.16 53.82 3.44
C ILE A 16 11.33 53.99 2.48
N ASP A 17 12.20 52.96 2.47
CA ASP A 17 13.26 52.80 1.48
C ASP A 17 12.95 51.64 0.52
N SER A 18 13.73 51.45 -0.51
CA SER A 18 13.58 50.42 -1.52
C SER A 18 13.72 49.00 -0.93
N ALA A 19 14.50 48.82 0.16
CA ALA A 19 14.66 47.54 0.83
C ALA A 19 13.37 47.14 1.59
N ARG A 20 12.79 48.06 2.35
CA ARG A 20 11.51 47.84 3.06
C ARG A 20 10.34 47.60 2.11
N ILE A 21 10.30 48.29 0.97
CA ILE A 21 9.32 48.03 -0.10
C ILE A 21 9.47 46.58 -0.60
N GLY A 22 10.70 46.14 -0.85
CA GLY A 22 10.99 44.78 -1.25
C GLY A 22 10.59 43.72 -0.21
N ASP A 23 10.82 44.00 1.08
CA ASP A 23 10.41 43.10 2.18
C ASP A 23 8.89 43.04 2.31
N ALA A 24 8.19 44.16 2.19
CA ALA A 24 6.75 44.24 2.21
C ALA A 24 6.12 43.42 1.05
N MET A 25 6.64 43.58 -0.16
CA MET A 25 6.21 42.79 -1.31
C MET A 25 6.44 41.30 -1.08
N ARG A 26 7.64 40.90 -0.62
CA ARG A 26 7.94 39.49 -0.31
C ARG A 26 7.02 38.91 0.76
N ALA A 27 6.75 39.67 1.82
CA ALA A 27 5.85 39.25 2.88
C ALA A 27 4.42 39.02 2.37
N LEU A 28 3.90 39.93 1.55
CA LEU A 28 2.56 39.80 0.98
C LEU A 28 2.48 38.66 -0.06
N TYR A 29 3.47 38.51 -0.96
CA TYR A 29 3.52 37.38 -1.91
C TYR A 29 3.64 36.04 -1.22
N LYS A 30 4.36 35.96 -0.11
CA LYS A 30 4.53 34.72 0.69
C LYS A 30 3.22 34.22 1.28
N THR A 31 2.22 35.07 1.46
CA THR A 31 0.89 34.66 1.93
C THR A 31 0.14 33.80 0.94
N GLY A 32 0.48 33.87 -0.36
CA GLY A 32 -0.20 33.14 -1.42
C GLY A 32 -1.58 33.69 -1.81
N PHE A 33 -2.10 34.73 -1.14
CA PHE A 33 -3.45 35.26 -1.38
C PHE A 33 -3.55 36.19 -2.58
N PHE A 34 -2.45 36.74 -3.05
CA PHE A 34 -2.44 37.78 -4.07
C PHE A 34 -1.82 37.28 -5.38
N GLU A 35 -2.47 37.62 -6.49
CA GLU A 35 -1.97 37.37 -7.85
C GLU A 35 -0.99 38.47 -8.28
N ASP A 36 -1.34 39.73 -7.98
CA ASP A 36 -0.50 40.93 -8.28
C ASP A 36 -0.53 41.87 -7.08
N ILE A 37 0.64 42.49 -6.83
CA ILE A 37 0.85 43.49 -5.77
C ILE A 37 1.63 44.64 -6.34
N ARG A 38 1.07 45.83 -6.26
CA ARG A 38 1.72 47.08 -6.68
C ARG A 38 1.81 48.02 -5.50
N LEU A 39 2.97 48.57 -5.30
CA LEU A 39 3.21 49.58 -4.29
C LEU A 39 3.58 50.88 -5.00
N ASP A 40 2.72 51.87 -4.91
CA ASP A 40 2.89 53.19 -5.47
C ASP A 40 3.01 54.24 -4.35
N ARG A 41 3.75 55.30 -4.61
CA ARG A 41 3.91 56.40 -3.66
C ARG A 41 3.22 57.65 -4.18
N GLU A 42 2.26 58.16 -3.43
CA GLU A 42 1.64 59.45 -3.68
C GLU A 42 1.98 60.43 -2.55
N GLY A 43 3.03 61.21 -2.75
CA GLY A 43 3.53 62.12 -1.73
C GLY A 43 4.07 61.43 -0.49
N SER A 44 3.36 61.55 0.65
CA SER A 44 3.64 60.87 1.91
C SER A 44 2.80 59.61 2.14
N ILE A 45 1.98 59.23 1.16
CA ILE A 45 1.04 58.09 1.28
C ILE A 45 1.62 56.94 0.43
N LEU A 46 1.71 55.74 1.03
CA LEU A 46 1.98 54.49 0.33
C LEU A 46 0.65 53.88 -0.10
N VAL A 47 0.45 53.74 -1.40
CA VAL A 47 -0.73 53.10 -1.99
C VAL A 47 -0.36 51.67 -2.34
N ILE A 48 -1.10 50.71 -1.75
CA ILE A 48 -0.92 49.27 -1.99
C ILE A 48 -2.15 48.77 -2.77
N SER A 49 -1.93 48.47 -4.04
CA SER A 49 -2.93 47.88 -4.93
C SER A 49 -2.66 46.39 -5.02
N VAL A 50 -3.65 45.58 -4.65
CA VAL A 50 -3.55 44.12 -4.68
C VAL A 50 -4.66 43.52 -5.53
N THR A 51 -4.32 42.50 -6.29
CA THR A 51 -5.28 41.63 -6.97
C THR A 51 -5.34 40.32 -6.22
N GLU A 52 -6.47 40.00 -5.61
CA GLU A 52 -6.66 38.77 -4.87
C GLU A 52 -6.78 37.57 -5.82
N ARG A 53 -6.12 36.48 -5.49
CA ARG A 53 -6.30 35.20 -6.21
C ARG A 53 -7.72 34.71 -6.00
N PRO A 54 -8.39 34.16 -7.04
CA PRO A 54 -9.71 33.58 -6.88
C PRO A 54 -9.66 32.31 -6.02
N ALA A 55 -10.75 32.04 -5.30
CA ALA A 55 -10.92 30.78 -4.58
C ALA A 55 -11.48 29.69 -5.50
N ILE A 56 -11.04 28.45 -5.31
CA ILE A 56 -11.57 27.29 -6.02
C ILE A 56 -12.95 26.96 -5.47
N ASN A 57 -13.98 27.09 -6.30
CA ASN A 57 -15.36 26.77 -5.95
C ASN A 57 -15.64 25.27 -6.10
N THR A 58 -15.28 24.68 -7.25
CA THR A 58 -15.36 23.24 -7.47
C THR A 58 -14.09 22.72 -8.15
N LEU A 59 -13.68 21.51 -7.77
CA LEU A 59 -12.58 20.80 -8.38
C LEU A 59 -13.09 19.47 -8.95
N LYS A 60 -13.01 19.31 -10.26
CA LYS A 60 -13.47 18.09 -10.94
C LYS A 60 -12.34 17.42 -11.74
N LEU A 61 -12.28 16.10 -11.63
CA LEU A 61 -11.46 15.24 -12.48
C LEU A 61 -12.37 14.47 -13.43
N SER A 62 -11.99 14.35 -14.68
CA SER A 62 -12.73 13.57 -15.67
C SER A 62 -11.80 12.78 -16.57
N GLY A 63 -12.20 11.55 -16.93
CA GLY A 63 -11.48 10.69 -17.87
C GLY A 63 -10.37 9.83 -17.26
N ASN A 64 -10.11 9.92 -15.97
CA ASN A 64 -9.18 9.09 -15.21
C ASN A 64 -9.81 7.72 -14.92
N LYS A 65 -9.48 6.71 -15.72
CA LYS A 65 -9.99 5.33 -15.58
C LYS A 65 -9.03 4.42 -14.81
N ASP A 66 -7.72 4.62 -14.95
CA ASP A 66 -6.67 3.80 -14.35
C ASP A 66 -6.25 4.28 -12.96
N LEU A 67 -6.47 5.56 -12.67
CA LEU A 67 -6.18 6.16 -11.37
C LEU A 67 -7.50 6.48 -10.66
N LYS A 68 -7.63 6.06 -9.42
CA LYS A 68 -8.84 6.32 -8.62
C LYS A 68 -8.98 7.81 -8.35
N THR A 69 -10.19 8.32 -8.54
CA THR A 69 -10.48 9.74 -8.32
C THR A 69 -10.20 10.18 -6.88
N GLU A 70 -10.51 9.32 -5.92
CA GLU A 70 -10.31 9.58 -4.49
C GLU A 70 -8.82 9.79 -4.17
N ASP A 71 -7.95 8.91 -4.68
CA ASP A 71 -6.50 9.00 -4.46
C ASP A 71 -5.92 10.28 -5.10
N LEU A 72 -6.38 10.59 -6.31
CA LEU A 72 -5.97 11.82 -7.01
C LEU A 72 -6.43 13.07 -6.25
N MET A 73 -7.66 13.11 -5.78
CA MET A 73 -8.20 14.24 -5.02
C MET A 73 -7.46 14.44 -3.70
N GLN A 74 -7.09 13.35 -3.02
CA GLN A 74 -6.30 13.43 -1.80
C GLN A 74 -4.90 14.02 -2.05
N ASN A 75 -4.23 13.58 -3.13
CA ASN A 75 -2.92 14.12 -3.51
C ASN A 75 -3.01 15.60 -3.92
N LEU A 76 -4.04 16.00 -4.66
CA LEU A 76 -4.31 17.38 -5.03
C LEU A 76 -4.47 18.28 -3.80
N LYS A 77 -5.21 17.79 -2.79
CA LYS A 77 -5.40 18.49 -1.53
C LYS A 77 -4.09 18.70 -0.76
N GLN A 78 -3.19 17.71 -0.76
CA GLN A 78 -1.87 17.82 -0.12
C GLN A 78 -0.98 18.90 -0.78
N ILE A 79 -1.17 19.17 -2.07
CA ILE A 79 -0.43 20.17 -2.84
C ILE A 79 -1.11 21.57 -2.74
N GLY A 80 -2.24 21.67 -2.04
CA GLY A 80 -2.99 22.92 -1.86
C GLY A 80 -3.99 23.23 -3.00
N ILE A 81 -4.38 22.22 -3.77
CA ILE A 81 -5.44 22.34 -4.78
C ILE A 81 -6.67 21.58 -4.27
N ALA A 82 -7.58 22.29 -3.65
CA ALA A 82 -8.83 21.76 -3.13
C ALA A 82 -9.94 22.82 -3.18
N GLU A 83 -11.19 22.39 -3.05
CA GLU A 83 -12.32 23.31 -2.93
C GLU A 83 -12.16 24.17 -1.69
N GLY A 84 -12.35 25.49 -1.84
CA GLY A 84 -12.15 26.50 -0.81
C GLY A 84 -10.74 27.10 -0.73
N GLU A 85 -9.74 26.46 -1.35
CA GLU A 85 -8.37 26.97 -1.39
C GLU A 85 -8.18 28.05 -2.47
N THR A 86 -7.11 28.83 -2.36
CA THR A 86 -6.76 29.84 -3.34
C THR A 86 -6.23 29.18 -4.62
N TYR A 87 -6.76 29.60 -5.77
CA TYR A 87 -6.29 29.11 -7.05
C TYR A 87 -4.89 29.66 -7.38
N ASP A 88 -3.94 28.79 -7.54
CA ASP A 88 -2.60 29.08 -8.04
C ASP A 88 -2.35 28.37 -9.37
N ARG A 89 -2.12 29.17 -10.43
CA ARG A 89 -1.81 28.64 -11.77
C ARG A 89 -0.53 27.79 -11.77
N LEU A 90 0.51 28.20 -11.05
CA LEU A 90 1.77 27.47 -10.99
C LEU A 90 1.61 26.13 -10.27
N ALA A 91 0.76 26.08 -9.25
CA ALA A 91 0.43 24.84 -8.58
C ALA A 91 -0.32 23.88 -9.53
N LEU A 92 -1.29 24.38 -10.32
CA LEU A 92 -2.01 23.60 -11.31
C LEU A 92 -1.10 23.07 -12.44
N ASP A 93 -0.16 23.90 -12.92
CA ASP A 93 0.82 23.47 -13.93
C ASP A 93 1.74 22.36 -13.38
N ARG A 94 2.19 22.48 -12.12
CA ARG A 94 2.96 21.42 -11.44
C ARG A 94 2.17 20.13 -11.32
N VAL A 95 0.92 20.20 -10.91
CA VAL A 95 0.02 19.03 -10.83
C VAL A 95 -0.14 18.39 -12.20
N THR A 96 -0.35 19.17 -13.24
CA THR A 96 -0.48 18.65 -14.61
C THR A 96 0.79 17.88 -15.01
N LEU A 97 1.96 18.38 -14.65
CA LEU A 97 3.24 17.71 -14.90
C LEU A 97 3.36 16.40 -14.09
N GLU A 98 3.02 16.42 -12.80
CA GLU A 98 3.07 15.23 -11.94
C GLU A 98 2.06 14.15 -12.39
N LEU A 99 0.86 14.54 -12.76
CA LEU A 99 -0.11 13.63 -13.35
C LEU A 99 0.41 13.01 -14.65
N THR A 100 1.01 13.83 -15.51
CA THR A 100 1.63 13.34 -16.76
C THR A 100 2.73 12.31 -16.47
N ARG A 101 3.58 12.57 -15.48
CA ARG A 101 4.60 11.61 -15.01
C ARG A 101 4.00 10.32 -14.46
N ALA A 102 2.94 10.43 -13.65
CA ALA A 102 2.25 9.27 -13.10
C ALA A 102 1.67 8.36 -14.19
N TYR A 103 1.08 8.95 -15.23
CA TYR A 103 0.59 8.19 -16.39
C TYR A 103 1.72 7.62 -17.24
N ASN A 104 2.81 8.36 -17.45
CA ASN A 104 3.99 7.88 -18.18
C ASN A 104 4.64 6.69 -17.46
N ASN A 105 4.71 6.69 -16.13
CA ASN A 105 5.21 5.57 -15.34
C ASN A 105 4.36 4.30 -15.51
N ARG A 106 3.09 4.46 -15.90
CA ARG A 106 2.14 3.37 -16.26
C ARG A 106 2.12 3.07 -17.77
N GLY A 107 3.09 3.59 -18.51
CA GLY A 107 3.22 3.35 -19.95
C GLY A 107 2.28 4.18 -20.82
N LYS A 108 1.52 5.12 -20.28
CA LYS A 108 0.57 5.94 -21.06
C LYS A 108 1.21 7.24 -21.55
N TYR A 109 2.12 7.13 -22.49
CA TYR A 109 2.91 8.26 -23.04
C TYR A 109 2.11 9.19 -23.96
N ASN A 110 0.90 8.78 -24.35
CA ASN A 110 -0.04 9.58 -25.14
C ASN A 110 -1.11 10.23 -24.27
N VAL A 111 -0.88 10.37 -22.97
CA VAL A 111 -1.81 11.06 -22.07
C VAL A 111 -1.86 12.55 -22.42
N GLU A 112 -3.06 13.09 -22.53
CA GLU A 112 -3.32 14.52 -22.64
C GLU A 112 -4.07 14.98 -21.40
N ILE A 113 -3.50 15.93 -20.67
CA ILE A 113 -4.11 16.51 -19.48
C ILE A 113 -4.36 17.99 -19.74
N SER A 114 -5.61 18.37 -19.75
CA SER A 114 -6.04 19.72 -20.11
C SER A 114 -6.90 20.31 -18.98
N PRO A 115 -6.31 21.14 -18.11
CA PRO A 115 -7.08 21.88 -17.13
C PRO A 115 -7.94 22.96 -17.80
N THR A 116 -9.19 23.05 -17.43
CA THR A 116 -10.13 24.08 -17.84
C THR A 116 -10.56 24.89 -16.61
N ILE A 117 -10.45 26.21 -16.70
CA ILE A 117 -10.75 27.11 -15.62
C ILE A 117 -11.91 28.00 -16.05
N SER A 118 -13.01 27.98 -15.29
CA SER A 118 -14.18 28.83 -15.52
C SER A 118 -14.26 29.87 -14.40
N ARG A 119 -14.17 31.15 -14.73
CA ARG A 119 -14.31 32.23 -13.75
C ARG A 119 -15.79 32.42 -13.40
N LEU A 120 -16.04 32.59 -12.11
CA LEU A 120 -17.34 32.82 -11.53
C LEU A 120 -17.40 34.17 -10.84
N ASP A 121 -18.61 34.60 -10.49
CA ASP A 121 -18.81 35.80 -9.66
C ASP A 121 -18.16 35.64 -8.28
N ARG A 122 -17.88 36.77 -7.63
CA ARG A 122 -17.29 36.88 -6.28
C ARG A 122 -15.89 36.26 -6.19
N ASN A 123 -15.06 36.52 -7.19
CA ASN A 123 -13.65 36.07 -7.25
C ASN A 123 -13.47 34.58 -7.01
N ARG A 124 -14.26 33.72 -7.68
CA ARG A 124 -14.18 32.27 -7.63
C ARG A 124 -13.90 31.66 -8.98
N VAL A 125 -13.37 30.45 -8.98
CA VAL A 125 -13.11 29.65 -10.19
C VAL A 125 -13.57 28.21 -9.99
N ASP A 126 -14.12 27.62 -11.05
CA ASP A 126 -14.27 26.18 -11.17
C ASP A 126 -13.08 25.64 -11.96
N VAL A 127 -12.45 24.61 -11.43
CA VAL A 127 -11.31 23.92 -12.06
C VAL A 127 -11.75 22.53 -12.47
N THR A 128 -11.65 22.24 -13.76
CA THR A 128 -11.91 20.89 -14.29
C THR A 128 -10.65 20.38 -14.98
N ILE A 129 -10.08 19.29 -14.51
CA ILE A 129 -8.93 18.63 -15.12
C ILE A 129 -9.44 17.49 -16.00
N ASN A 130 -9.36 17.69 -17.30
CA ASN A 130 -9.76 16.70 -18.28
C ASN A 130 -8.55 15.83 -18.65
N ILE A 131 -8.70 14.52 -18.50
CA ILE A 131 -7.64 13.55 -18.73
C ILE A 131 -8.07 12.64 -19.87
N LYS A 132 -7.27 12.61 -20.94
CA LYS A 132 -7.37 11.60 -21.99
C LYS A 132 -6.18 10.68 -21.85
N GLU A 133 -6.40 9.54 -21.22
CA GLU A 133 -5.31 8.63 -20.82
C GLU A 133 -4.53 8.03 -21.99
N GLY A 134 -5.16 7.87 -23.15
CA GLY A 134 -4.57 7.13 -24.25
C GLY A 134 -4.50 5.62 -23.99
N LYS A 135 -3.78 4.91 -24.85
CA LYS A 135 -3.47 3.48 -24.66
C LYS A 135 -2.09 3.34 -24.02
N ALA A 136 -1.92 2.33 -23.17
CA ALA A 136 -0.61 1.98 -22.66
C ALA A 136 0.28 1.46 -23.80
N ALA A 137 1.56 1.84 -23.77
CA ALA A 137 2.55 1.28 -24.67
C ALA A 137 2.79 -0.19 -24.34
N ARG A 138 3.02 -1.01 -25.38
CA ARG A 138 3.20 -2.44 -25.24
C ARG A 138 4.65 -2.82 -25.36
N ILE A 139 5.08 -3.76 -24.55
CA ILE A 139 6.44 -4.30 -24.59
C ILE A 139 6.54 -5.22 -25.80
N ARG A 140 7.39 -4.84 -26.78
CA ARG A 140 7.69 -5.63 -27.96
C ARG A 140 8.82 -6.60 -27.74
N HIS A 141 9.90 -6.12 -27.12
CA HIS A 141 11.07 -6.93 -26.80
C HIS A 141 11.63 -6.55 -25.43
N ILE A 142 12.04 -7.58 -24.71
CA ILE A 142 12.85 -7.49 -23.53
C ILE A 142 14.16 -8.22 -23.86
N ASN A 143 15.27 -7.54 -23.73
CA ASN A 143 16.59 -8.08 -24.04
C ASN A 143 17.47 -8.01 -22.79
N LEU A 144 17.96 -9.16 -22.34
CA LEU A 144 18.96 -9.27 -21.28
C LEU A 144 20.32 -9.42 -21.92
N VAL A 145 21.27 -8.58 -21.56
CA VAL A 145 22.63 -8.59 -22.10
C VAL A 145 23.60 -8.91 -20.98
N GLY A 146 24.44 -9.93 -21.16
CA GLY A 146 25.42 -10.36 -20.17
C GLY A 146 25.01 -11.62 -19.37
N ASN A 147 23.90 -12.27 -19.75
CA ASN A 147 23.49 -13.56 -19.21
C ASN A 147 24.22 -14.70 -19.92
N GLU A 148 25.33 -15.16 -19.33
CA GLU A 148 26.14 -16.26 -19.88
C GLU A 148 25.81 -17.61 -19.22
N LYS A 149 25.36 -17.61 -17.97
CA LYS A 149 25.16 -18.83 -17.15
C LYS A 149 23.73 -19.38 -17.24
N PHE A 150 22.75 -18.55 -17.53
CA PHE A 150 21.34 -18.94 -17.57
C PHE A 150 20.68 -18.45 -18.85
N GLU A 151 19.78 -19.29 -19.37
CA GLU A 151 18.94 -18.93 -20.51
C GLU A 151 17.96 -17.81 -20.11
N GLU A 152 17.72 -16.86 -21.01
CA GLU A 152 16.84 -15.70 -20.77
C GLU A 152 15.43 -16.13 -20.33
N GLU A 153 14.93 -17.24 -20.88
CA GLU A 153 13.61 -17.77 -20.57
C GLU A 153 13.49 -18.18 -19.08
N ALA A 154 14.52 -18.79 -18.52
CA ALA A 154 14.57 -19.14 -17.09
C ALA A 154 14.67 -17.91 -16.18
N LEU A 155 15.35 -16.86 -16.62
CA LEU A 155 15.49 -15.61 -15.88
C LEU A 155 14.16 -14.83 -15.84
N ARG A 156 13.34 -14.95 -16.88
CA ARG A 156 12.08 -14.23 -17.04
C ARG A 156 10.86 -15.02 -16.56
N GLU A 157 11.00 -16.25 -16.11
CA GLU A 157 9.87 -17.13 -15.72
C GLU A 157 8.95 -16.48 -14.67
N ARG A 158 9.52 -15.71 -13.74
CA ARG A 158 8.78 -15.04 -12.66
C ARG A 158 8.44 -13.59 -12.91
N TRP A 159 8.71 -13.07 -14.11
CA TRP A 159 8.45 -11.70 -14.45
C TRP A 159 6.95 -11.44 -14.67
N GLU A 160 6.51 -10.27 -14.27
CA GLU A 160 5.16 -9.78 -14.53
C GLU A 160 5.06 -9.09 -15.89
N SER A 161 6.19 -8.55 -16.37
CA SER A 161 6.30 -7.90 -17.66
C SER A 161 6.63 -8.93 -18.74
N ASN A 162 5.77 -9.08 -19.72
CA ASN A 162 5.96 -10.01 -20.83
C ASN A 162 5.92 -9.29 -22.17
N GLU A 163 6.54 -9.90 -23.17
CA GLU A 163 6.41 -9.47 -24.56
C GLU A 163 5.00 -9.71 -25.08
N THR A 164 4.55 -8.85 -25.99
CA THR A 164 3.24 -8.98 -26.60
C THR A 164 3.06 -10.33 -27.28
N ASN A 165 2.09 -11.10 -26.84
CA ASN A 165 1.70 -12.38 -27.40
C ASN A 165 0.18 -12.46 -27.62
N TRP A 166 -0.32 -13.59 -28.20
CA TRP A 166 -1.73 -13.74 -28.51
C TRP A 166 -2.67 -13.76 -27.30
N LEU A 167 -2.17 -14.06 -26.08
CA LEU A 167 -2.93 -14.03 -24.82
C LEU A 167 -2.88 -12.67 -24.12
N SER A 168 -2.02 -11.75 -24.54
CA SER A 168 -1.82 -10.45 -23.88
C SER A 168 -3.07 -9.57 -23.93
N TRP A 169 -3.98 -9.79 -24.90
CA TRP A 169 -5.27 -9.10 -24.91
C TRP A 169 -6.13 -9.37 -23.68
N TYR A 170 -5.96 -10.54 -23.04
CA TYR A 170 -6.66 -10.93 -21.81
C TYR A 170 -5.84 -10.66 -20.56
N ARG A 171 -4.56 -11.05 -20.55
CA ARG A 171 -3.67 -10.94 -19.40
C ARG A 171 -3.19 -9.52 -19.12
N ARG A 172 -3.07 -8.69 -20.17
CA ARG A 172 -2.51 -7.33 -20.12
C ARG A 172 -1.10 -7.29 -19.51
N ASP A 173 -0.35 -8.35 -19.65
CA ASP A 173 1.00 -8.54 -19.14
C ASP A 173 2.07 -7.88 -20.03
N ASP A 174 1.68 -7.49 -21.24
CA ASP A 174 2.48 -6.75 -22.21
C ASP A 174 2.45 -5.22 -22.03
N GLN A 175 1.67 -4.72 -21.06
CA GLN A 175 1.60 -3.28 -20.81
C GLN A 175 2.79 -2.84 -19.97
N TYR A 176 3.58 -1.90 -20.51
CA TYR A 176 4.71 -1.36 -19.79
C TYR A 176 4.28 -0.63 -18.52
N SER A 177 4.95 -0.94 -17.44
CA SER A 177 4.90 -0.20 -16.17
C SER A 177 6.29 -0.15 -15.58
N ARG A 178 6.73 1.04 -15.17
CA ARG A 178 8.03 1.22 -14.52
C ARG A 178 8.12 0.45 -13.21
N GLU A 179 7.05 0.44 -12.43
CA GLU A 179 6.96 -0.32 -11.18
C GLU A 179 7.15 -1.83 -11.41
N LYS A 180 6.44 -2.39 -12.40
CA LYS A 180 6.57 -3.81 -12.76
C LYS A 180 8.00 -4.13 -13.20
N LEU A 181 8.57 -3.33 -14.09
CA LEU A 181 9.94 -3.55 -14.54
C LEU A 181 10.95 -3.48 -13.39
N THR A 182 10.80 -2.54 -12.47
CA THR A 182 11.67 -2.48 -11.29
C THR A 182 11.52 -3.73 -10.43
N GLY A 183 10.29 -4.17 -10.15
CA GLY A 183 10.03 -5.43 -9.43
C GLY A 183 10.58 -6.67 -10.15
N ASP A 184 10.51 -6.70 -11.49
CA ASP A 184 11.07 -7.81 -12.28
C ASP A 184 12.59 -7.83 -12.24
N LEU A 185 13.26 -6.66 -12.24
CA LEU A 185 14.71 -6.58 -12.04
C LEU A 185 15.14 -6.95 -10.62
N GLU A 186 14.31 -6.67 -9.61
CA GLU A 186 14.54 -7.15 -8.24
C GLU A 186 14.41 -8.66 -8.15
N LYS A 187 13.39 -9.27 -8.78
CA LYS A 187 13.26 -10.73 -8.87
C LYS A 187 14.47 -11.38 -9.58
N LEU A 188 15.01 -10.68 -10.59
CA LEU A 188 16.24 -11.13 -11.26
C LEU A 188 17.43 -11.08 -10.30
N ASN A 189 17.58 -10.02 -9.52
CA ASN A 189 18.62 -9.91 -8.50
C ASN A 189 18.49 -11.02 -7.45
N GLU A 190 17.27 -11.26 -6.95
CA GLU A 190 16.99 -12.37 -6.02
C GLU A 190 17.35 -13.72 -6.63
N PHE A 191 17.01 -13.96 -7.90
CA PHE A 191 17.31 -15.21 -8.60
C PHE A 191 18.80 -15.53 -8.59
N TYR A 192 19.65 -14.53 -8.86
CA TYR A 192 21.10 -14.69 -8.87
C TYR A 192 21.68 -14.80 -7.45
N LEU A 193 21.25 -13.97 -6.53
CA LEU A 193 21.70 -14.00 -5.14
C LEU A 193 21.34 -15.33 -4.45
N ASP A 194 20.20 -15.93 -4.79
CA ASP A 194 19.80 -17.23 -4.25
C ASP A 194 20.63 -18.40 -4.78
N ARG A 195 21.36 -18.16 -5.87
CA ARG A 195 22.27 -19.15 -6.47
C ARG A 195 23.74 -18.87 -6.21
N GLY A 196 24.02 -17.94 -5.30
CA GLY A 196 25.36 -17.63 -4.84
C GLY A 196 26.09 -16.54 -5.62
N TYR A 197 25.46 -15.89 -6.56
CA TYR A 197 26.08 -14.82 -7.35
C TYR A 197 26.03 -13.49 -6.59
N VAL A 198 26.85 -13.36 -5.56
CA VAL A 198 26.81 -12.19 -4.65
C VAL A 198 27.27 -10.89 -5.28
N ASP A 199 28.04 -10.93 -6.35
CA ASP A 199 28.51 -9.78 -7.13
C ASP A 199 27.58 -9.47 -8.32
N PHE A 200 26.40 -10.10 -8.39
CA PHE A 200 25.42 -9.78 -9.42
C PHE A 200 25.02 -8.32 -9.38
N SER A 201 24.95 -7.71 -10.53
CA SER A 201 24.47 -6.32 -10.66
C SER A 201 23.74 -6.10 -11.98
N VAL A 202 22.73 -5.23 -11.95
CA VAL A 202 22.14 -4.66 -13.15
C VAL A 202 22.87 -3.35 -13.43
N ASP A 203 23.77 -3.38 -14.41
CA ASP A 203 24.66 -2.24 -14.70
C ASP A 203 23.94 -1.12 -15.48
N SER A 204 22.94 -1.48 -16.29
CA SER A 204 22.16 -0.52 -17.05
C SER A 204 20.77 -1.03 -17.37
N THR A 205 19.81 -0.13 -17.39
CA THR A 205 18.45 -0.39 -17.88
C THR A 205 18.08 0.70 -18.88
N GLN A 206 17.91 0.31 -20.13
CA GLN A 206 17.50 1.23 -21.20
C GLN A 206 16.10 0.88 -21.64
N VAL A 207 15.24 1.87 -21.67
CA VAL A 207 13.87 1.76 -22.17
C VAL A 207 13.69 2.72 -23.31
N SER A 208 13.46 2.20 -24.49
CA SER A 208 13.20 3.00 -25.69
C SER A 208 11.75 2.85 -26.13
N ILE A 209 11.20 3.94 -26.68
CA ILE A 209 9.83 4.00 -27.15
C ILE A 209 9.81 4.29 -28.65
N SER A 210 8.90 3.64 -29.36
CA SER A 210 8.66 3.91 -30.77
C SER A 210 8.16 5.34 -31.00
N PRO A 211 8.37 5.95 -32.20
CA PRO A 211 7.94 7.32 -32.49
C PRO A 211 6.43 7.54 -32.31
N ASP A 212 5.60 6.51 -32.53
CA ASP A 212 4.16 6.54 -32.33
C ASP A 212 3.72 6.29 -30.87
N LYS A 213 4.70 6.13 -29.95
CA LYS A 213 4.52 5.89 -28.53
C LYS A 213 3.64 4.67 -28.18
N ARG A 214 3.64 3.65 -29.02
CA ARG A 214 2.84 2.45 -28.85
C ARG A 214 3.65 1.24 -28.42
N ASP A 215 4.91 1.16 -28.87
CA ASP A 215 5.78 0.02 -28.66
C ASP A 215 6.98 0.42 -27.80
N MET A 216 7.32 -0.45 -26.85
CA MET A 216 8.44 -0.30 -25.91
C MET A 216 9.44 -1.42 -26.13
N PHE A 217 10.71 -1.08 -26.03
CA PHE A 217 11.83 -2.00 -26.07
C PHE A 217 12.65 -1.79 -24.80
N VAL A 218 12.82 -2.86 -24.04
CA VAL A 218 13.57 -2.85 -22.77
C VAL A 218 14.86 -3.62 -22.98
N THR A 219 15.97 -3.02 -22.60
CA THR A 219 17.27 -3.69 -22.58
C THR A 219 17.90 -3.51 -21.21
N ALA A 220 18.19 -4.62 -20.53
CA ALA A 220 18.87 -4.61 -19.25
C ALA A 220 20.25 -5.27 -19.41
N GLY A 221 21.30 -4.51 -19.15
CA GLY A 221 22.66 -4.99 -19.08
C GLY A 221 22.96 -5.51 -17.69
N ILE A 222 23.33 -6.77 -17.58
CA ILE A 222 23.62 -7.43 -16.31
C ILE A 222 25.06 -7.92 -16.27
N ARG A 223 25.58 -8.08 -15.06
CA ARG A 223 26.85 -8.72 -14.76
C ARG A 223 26.59 -9.78 -13.72
N GLU A 224 26.83 -11.04 -14.10
CA GLU A 224 26.48 -12.19 -13.26
C GLU A 224 27.42 -12.38 -12.07
N GLY A 225 28.71 -12.12 -12.25
CA GLY A 225 29.74 -12.45 -11.26
C GLY A 225 30.05 -13.94 -11.17
N GLU A 226 30.60 -14.35 -10.03
CA GLU A 226 30.99 -15.75 -9.77
C GLU A 226 30.23 -16.29 -8.56
N ILE A 227 30.03 -17.61 -8.51
CA ILE A 227 29.36 -18.27 -7.38
C ILE A 227 30.24 -18.19 -6.14
N SER A 228 29.66 -17.74 -5.03
CA SER A 228 30.27 -17.69 -3.73
C SER A 228 29.63 -18.68 -2.77
N THR A 229 30.44 -19.23 -1.87
CA THR A 229 30.03 -20.15 -0.81
C THR A 229 30.11 -19.47 0.56
N LEU A 230 29.32 -19.91 1.50
CA LEU A 230 29.39 -19.42 2.87
C LEU A 230 30.64 -19.98 3.56
N SER A 231 31.50 -19.10 4.09
CA SER A 231 32.66 -19.50 4.89
C SER A 231 32.31 -19.66 6.36
N ASP A 232 31.59 -18.71 6.91
CA ASP A 232 31.22 -18.69 8.32
C ASP A 232 29.91 -17.91 8.53
N VAL A 233 29.15 -18.30 9.56
CA VAL A 233 27.95 -17.59 9.98
C VAL A 233 28.02 -17.35 11.48
N LYS A 234 28.14 -16.10 11.87
CA LYS A 234 28.18 -15.67 13.27
C LYS A 234 26.94 -14.91 13.65
N VAL A 235 26.52 -15.06 14.89
CA VAL A 235 25.48 -14.24 15.49
C VAL A 235 26.14 -13.45 16.62
N THR A 236 25.99 -12.13 16.57
CA THR A 236 26.60 -11.19 17.52
C THR A 236 25.55 -10.21 18.05
N GLY A 237 25.93 -9.41 19.04
CA GLY A 237 25.02 -8.48 19.70
C GLY A 237 24.40 -9.09 20.96
N ASP A 238 23.33 -8.45 21.43
CA ASP A 238 22.55 -8.95 22.58
C ASP A 238 21.49 -9.92 22.08
N THR A 239 21.80 -11.20 22.13
CA THR A 239 20.94 -12.22 21.55
C THR A 239 19.75 -12.59 22.42
N VAL A 240 19.81 -12.31 23.74
CA VAL A 240 18.82 -12.73 24.75
C VAL A 240 18.56 -14.24 24.79
N LEU A 241 18.59 -14.88 23.64
CA LEU A 241 18.48 -16.32 23.47
C LEU A 241 19.83 -17.00 23.66
N SER A 242 19.85 -18.23 24.17
CA SER A 242 21.07 -19.00 24.26
C SER A 242 21.61 -19.36 22.86
N GLU A 243 22.91 -19.59 22.74
CA GLU A 243 23.54 -19.96 21.48
C GLU A 243 22.92 -21.24 20.86
N GLU A 244 22.53 -22.20 21.70
CA GLU A 244 21.84 -23.43 21.26
C GLU A 244 20.45 -23.15 20.69
N GLN A 245 19.74 -22.16 21.25
CA GLN A 245 18.43 -21.76 20.75
C GLN A 245 18.55 -21.03 19.41
N ILE A 246 19.52 -20.14 19.28
CA ILE A 246 19.75 -19.39 18.04
C ILE A 246 20.16 -20.32 16.91
N LYS A 247 21.03 -21.29 17.15
CA LYS A 247 21.45 -22.27 16.14
C LYS A 247 20.30 -23.02 15.50
N LYS A 248 19.16 -23.17 16.20
CA LYS A 248 17.95 -23.80 15.61
C LYS A 248 17.26 -22.93 14.56
N TYR A 249 17.46 -21.63 14.60
CA TYR A 249 16.85 -20.68 13.67
C TYR A 249 17.80 -20.32 12.51
N VAL A 250 19.09 -20.61 12.62
CA VAL A 250 20.08 -20.38 11.57
C VAL A 250 19.98 -21.47 10.53
N LEU A 251 19.44 -21.12 9.37
CA LEU A 251 19.27 -22.04 8.23
C LEU A 251 20.52 -22.10 7.35
N LEU A 252 21.44 -21.16 7.51
CA LEU A 252 22.69 -21.03 6.77
C LEU A 252 23.75 -21.98 7.35
N GLN A 253 24.44 -22.72 6.48
CA GLN A 253 25.52 -23.64 6.89
C GLN A 253 26.82 -23.30 6.15
N SER A 254 27.93 -23.32 6.87
CA SER A 254 29.25 -23.14 6.26
C SER A 254 29.50 -24.21 5.16
N GLY A 255 30.07 -23.76 4.05
CA GLY A 255 30.33 -24.61 2.86
C GLY A 255 29.17 -24.69 1.86
N GLN A 256 27.97 -24.19 2.20
CA GLN A 256 26.86 -24.09 1.25
C GLN A 256 27.01 -22.89 0.32
N THR A 257 26.37 -22.97 -0.83
CA THR A 257 26.19 -21.81 -1.72
C THR A 257 25.43 -20.72 -1.00
N PHE A 258 25.86 -19.47 -1.12
CA PHE A 258 25.13 -18.34 -0.56
C PHE A 258 23.70 -18.28 -1.14
N SER A 259 22.72 -17.98 -0.29
CA SER A 259 21.34 -17.70 -0.69
C SER A 259 20.78 -16.55 0.14
N ARG A 260 20.30 -15.52 -0.55
CA ARG A 260 19.63 -14.37 0.09
C ARG A 260 18.36 -14.80 0.80
N THR A 261 17.56 -15.66 0.19
CA THR A 261 16.34 -16.18 0.79
C THR A 261 16.62 -16.89 2.13
N PHE A 262 17.62 -17.73 2.22
CA PHE A 262 17.98 -18.36 3.49
C PHE A 262 18.51 -17.38 4.52
N LEU A 263 19.19 -16.32 4.09
CA LEU A 263 19.65 -15.25 4.97
C LEU A 263 18.46 -14.48 5.57
N GLU A 264 17.50 -14.08 4.74
CA GLU A 264 16.27 -13.38 5.15
C GLU A 264 15.42 -14.27 6.08
N LEU A 265 15.18 -15.54 5.69
CA LEU A 265 14.45 -16.49 6.54
C LEU A 265 15.13 -16.74 7.89
N THR A 266 16.46 -16.75 7.93
CA THR A 266 17.21 -16.86 9.19
C THR A 266 16.98 -15.62 10.07
N SER A 267 17.11 -14.42 9.50
CA SER A 267 16.88 -13.17 10.19
C SER A 267 15.45 -13.08 10.72
N ASP A 268 14.45 -13.37 9.89
CA ASP A 268 13.05 -13.36 10.25
C ASP A 268 12.72 -14.40 11.34
N SER A 269 13.35 -15.57 11.29
CA SER A 269 13.16 -16.61 12.30
C SER A 269 13.69 -16.18 13.67
N ILE A 270 14.82 -15.49 13.71
CA ILE A 270 15.40 -14.95 14.94
C ILE A 270 14.52 -13.81 15.47
N ILE A 271 14.10 -12.88 14.61
CA ILE A 271 13.17 -11.78 14.96
C ILE A 271 11.87 -12.34 15.53
N ALA A 272 11.28 -13.34 14.87
CA ALA A 272 10.06 -13.99 15.35
C ALA A 272 10.25 -14.68 16.70
N ALA A 273 11.39 -15.34 16.91
CA ALA A 273 11.73 -15.98 18.19
C ALA A 273 11.84 -14.95 19.33
N LEU A 274 12.50 -13.82 19.09
CA LEU A 274 12.59 -12.70 20.02
C LEU A 274 11.22 -12.05 20.26
N GLY A 275 10.44 -11.83 19.20
CA GLY A 275 9.08 -11.32 19.27
C GLY A 275 8.16 -12.19 20.14
N ASN A 276 8.36 -13.52 20.15
CA ASN A 276 7.56 -14.43 20.97
C ASN A 276 7.84 -14.35 22.48
N ILE A 277 8.94 -13.74 22.88
CA ILE A 277 9.32 -13.54 24.29
C ILE A 277 9.27 -12.08 24.74
N GLY A 278 8.64 -11.21 23.93
CA GLY A 278 8.32 -9.84 24.29
C GLY A 278 9.13 -8.76 23.58
N TYR A 279 10.03 -9.09 22.66
CA TYR A 279 10.86 -8.10 21.96
C TYR A 279 10.23 -7.74 20.61
N ALA A 280 9.20 -6.88 20.66
CA ALA A 280 8.40 -6.51 19.47
C ALA A 280 9.19 -5.74 18.40
N PHE A 281 10.28 -5.09 18.79
CA PHE A 281 11.11 -4.25 17.92
C PHE A 281 12.51 -4.83 17.71
N ALA A 282 12.62 -6.15 17.81
CA ALA A 282 13.89 -6.81 17.54
C ALA A 282 14.29 -6.66 16.07
N GLU A 283 15.54 -6.34 15.85
CA GLU A 283 16.15 -6.23 14.53
C GLU A 283 17.34 -7.18 14.42
N VAL A 284 17.50 -7.77 13.25
CA VAL A 284 18.67 -8.57 12.88
C VAL A 284 19.28 -7.95 11.65
N ASN A 285 20.48 -7.40 11.79
CA ASN A 285 21.19 -6.74 10.72
C ASN A 285 22.27 -7.68 10.15
N PRO A 286 22.09 -8.27 8.94
CA PRO A 286 23.10 -9.09 8.33
C PRO A 286 24.24 -8.22 7.78
N ILE A 287 25.45 -8.48 8.21
CA ILE A 287 26.67 -7.81 7.76
C ILE A 287 27.49 -8.84 6.97
N PRO A 288 27.45 -8.82 5.62
CA PRO A 288 28.24 -9.71 4.80
C PRO A 288 29.69 -9.20 4.70
N ASP A 289 30.66 -10.11 4.80
CA ASP A 289 32.05 -9.90 4.47
C ASP A 289 32.43 -10.82 3.27
N ILE A 290 32.65 -10.17 2.13
CA ILE A 290 32.83 -10.85 0.84
C ILE A 290 34.31 -10.91 0.50
N ASP A 291 34.89 -12.12 0.52
CA ASP A 291 36.24 -12.40 -0.01
C ASP A 291 36.14 -12.84 -1.48
N ARG A 292 36.38 -11.88 -2.39
CA ARG A 292 36.29 -12.12 -3.84
C ARG A 292 37.37 -13.04 -4.36
N GLU A 293 38.56 -13.09 -3.74
CA GLU A 293 39.67 -13.93 -4.16
C GLU A 293 39.36 -15.40 -3.88
N LYS A 294 38.81 -15.67 -2.69
CA LYS A 294 38.39 -17.02 -2.27
C LYS A 294 36.98 -17.40 -2.69
N ARG A 295 36.21 -16.45 -3.22
CA ARG A 295 34.78 -16.61 -3.56
C ARG A 295 33.97 -17.10 -2.38
N THR A 296 34.19 -16.48 -1.22
CA THR A 296 33.51 -16.86 0.01
C THR A 296 32.85 -15.64 0.66
N VAL A 297 31.76 -15.89 1.37
CA VAL A 297 31.03 -14.88 2.14
C VAL A 297 30.96 -15.32 3.59
N ALA A 298 31.46 -14.50 4.51
CA ALA A 298 31.17 -14.64 5.91
C ALA A 298 30.00 -13.74 6.28
N ILE A 299 29.04 -14.24 7.04
CA ILE A 299 27.87 -13.49 7.47
C ILE A 299 27.94 -13.26 8.99
N ASN A 300 27.86 -12.01 9.40
CA ASN A 300 27.66 -11.65 10.80
C ASN A 300 26.24 -11.10 10.99
N LEU A 301 25.40 -11.86 11.69
CA LEU A 301 24.04 -11.46 12.04
C LEU A 301 24.10 -10.68 13.36
N GLN A 302 24.02 -9.35 13.29
CA GLN A 302 24.00 -8.50 14.44
C GLN A 302 22.58 -8.37 14.98
N VAL A 303 22.32 -8.92 16.17
CA VAL A 303 21.02 -8.91 16.83
C VAL A 303 20.91 -7.71 17.76
N VAL A 304 19.85 -6.94 17.58
CA VAL A 304 19.46 -5.80 18.41
C VAL A 304 18.04 -6.05 18.92
N PRO A 305 17.84 -6.57 20.15
CA PRO A 305 16.51 -6.98 20.62
C PRO A 305 15.58 -5.81 20.91
N GLY A 306 16.13 -4.63 21.22
CA GLY A 306 15.33 -3.51 21.71
C GLY A 306 14.74 -3.75 23.10
N PRO A 307 13.77 -2.93 23.56
CA PRO A 307 13.13 -3.12 24.85
C PRO A 307 12.14 -4.29 24.80
N ARG A 308 12.04 -5.00 25.95
CA ARG A 308 11.00 -5.99 26.15
C ARG A 308 9.69 -5.29 26.53
N VAL A 309 8.60 -5.58 25.80
CA VAL A 309 7.35 -4.81 25.89
C VAL A 309 6.14 -5.68 26.25
N THR A 310 5.20 -5.05 26.95
CA THR A 310 3.88 -5.59 27.24
C THR A 310 2.83 -4.93 26.33
N VAL A 311 1.79 -5.64 25.98
CA VAL A 311 0.67 -5.08 25.21
C VAL A 311 -0.26 -4.34 26.17
N ARG A 312 -0.31 -3.01 26.04
CA ARG A 312 -1.18 -2.18 26.85
C ARG A 312 -2.64 -2.32 26.44
N GLN A 313 -2.91 -2.15 25.14
CA GLN A 313 -4.26 -2.16 24.58
C GLN A 313 -4.27 -2.74 23.18
N ILE A 314 -5.35 -3.49 22.89
CA ILE A 314 -5.67 -3.99 21.55
C ILE A 314 -6.86 -3.19 21.01
N ARG A 315 -6.68 -2.57 19.85
CA ARG A 315 -7.69 -1.77 19.17
C ARG A 315 -8.03 -2.35 17.82
N PHE A 316 -9.27 -2.12 17.40
CA PHE A 316 -9.73 -2.50 16.07
C PHE A 316 -10.13 -1.25 15.30
N LYS A 317 -9.80 -1.21 14.01
CA LYS A 317 -10.19 -0.14 13.08
C LYS A 317 -10.78 -0.74 11.81
N GLY A 318 -11.82 -0.09 11.29
CA GLY A 318 -12.48 -0.53 10.06
C GLY A 318 -13.66 -1.48 10.26
N ASN A 319 -13.93 -1.93 11.49
CA ASN A 319 -15.11 -2.72 11.86
C ASN A 319 -16.32 -1.81 12.07
N THR A 320 -16.95 -1.36 10.98
CA THR A 320 -18.08 -0.43 11.03
C THR A 320 -19.41 -1.11 11.34
N ARG A 321 -19.54 -2.39 11.01
CA ARG A 321 -20.73 -3.22 11.22
C ARG A 321 -20.53 -4.27 12.30
N THR A 322 -19.35 -4.89 12.34
CA THR A 322 -19.01 -5.95 13.29
C THR A 322 -18.70 -5.36 14.66
N THR A 323 -19.30 -5.88 15.71
CA THR A 323 -19.05 -5.42 17.07
C THR A 323 -17.63 -5.78 17.52
N ASP A 324 -17.05 -4.95 18.38
CA ASP A 324 -15.71 -5.13 18.95
C ASP A 324 -15.58 -6.48 19.69
N GLU A 325 -16.63 -6.93 20.36
CA GLU A 325 -16.72 -8.21 21.05
C GLU A 325 -16.45 -9.40 20.12
N VAL A 326 -16.97 -9.36 18.90
CA VAL A 326 -16.77 -10.43 17.90
C VAL A 326 -15.30 -10.56 17.50
N LEU A 327 -14.58 -9.43 17.38
CA LEU A 327 -13.16 -9.46 17.07
C LEU A 327 -12.34 -9.84 18.30
N ARG A 328 -12.70 -9.33 19.47
CA ARG A 328 -11.98 -9.50 20.72
C ARG A 328 -11.92 -10.95 21.18
N ARG A 329 -12.99 -11.71 21.01
CA ARG A 329 -13.03 -13.16 21.32
C ARG A 329 -12.09 -14.02 20.46
N GLU A 330 -11.70 -13.51 19.29
CA GLU A 330 -10.74 -14.18 18.41
C GLU A 330 -9.28 -13.91 18.78
N MET A 331 -9.02 -12.99 19.68
CA MET A 331 -7.67 -12.65 20.11
C MET A 331 -7.00 -13.77 20.90
N ARG A 332 -5.71 -13.95 20.65
CA ARG A 332 -4.83 -14.87 21.38
C ARG A 332 -3.70 -14.10 22.08
N GLN A 333 -3.43 -12.88 21.65
CA GLN A 333 -2.66 -11.90 22.43
C GLN A 333 -3.63 -11.24 23.43
N PHE A 334 -3.21 -11.12 24.68
CA PHE A 334 -3.98 -10.46 25.73
C PHE A 334 -3.36 -9.11 26.10
N GLU A 335 -4.21 -8.19 26.51
CA GLU A 335 -3.79 -6.92 27.11
C GLU A 335 -3.15 -7.19 28.47
N GLY A 336 -2.10 -6.45 28.83
CA GLY A 336 -1.31 -6.66 30.03
C GLY A 336 -0.28 -7.82 29.97
N ALA A 337 -0.35 -8.67 28.94
CA ALA A 337 0.60 -9.75 28.75
C ALA A 337 1.84 -9.26 27.95
N TRP A 338 2.93 -10.03 28.05
CA TRP A 338 4.08 -9.82 27.18
C TRP A 338 3.66 -9.95 25.72
N TYR A 339 4.24 -9.10 24.88
CA TYR A 339 4.05 -9.19 23.43
C TYR A 339 4.47 -10.58 22.92
N SER A 340 3.70 -11.15 22.04
CA SER A 340 4.00 -12.42 21.36
C SER A 340 3.60 -12.35 19.91
N GLN A 341 4.58 -12.34 19.01
CA GLN A 341 4.34 -12.33 17.56
C GLN A 341 3.44 -13.50 17.13
N ALA A 342 3.72 -14.71 17.61
CA ALA A 342 2.90 -15.88 17.30
C ALA A 342 1.45 -15.76 17.80
N ALA A 343 1.20 -15.10 18.93
CA ALA A 343 -0.15 -14.87 19.41
C ALA A 343 -0.90 -13.87 18.55
N ILE A 344 -0.21 -12.82 18.08
CA ILE A 344 -0.74 -11.82 17.15
C ILE A 344 -1.06 -12.46 15.81
N ASP A 345 -0.13 -13.24 15.24
CA ASP A 345 -0.33 -13.91 13.96
C ASP A 345 -1.49 -14.90 14.01
N ARG A 346 -1.63 -15.65 15.12
CA ARG A 346 -2.79 -16.52 15.36
C ARG A 346 -4.09 -15.73 15.41
N SER A 347 -4.09 -14.57 16.08
CA SER A 347 -5.24 -13.66 16.14
C SER A 347 -5.62 -13.16 14.75
N LYS A 348 -4.64 -12.74 13.95
CA LYS A 348 -4.82 -12.31 12.55
C LYS A 348 -5.47 -13.42 11.70
N VAL A 349 -4.94 -14.65 11.78
CA VAL A 349 -5.48 -15.80 11.04
C VAL A 349 -6.91 -16.12 11.49
N ARG A 350 -7.22 -16.02 12.78
CA ARG A 350 -8.57 -16.26 13.30
C ARG A 350 -9.56 -15.22 12.80
N LEU A 351 -9.19 -13.93 12.80
CA LEU A 351 -10.02 -12.87 12.22
C LEU A 351 -10.29 -13.11 10.72
N GLN A 352 -9.27 -13.47 9.95
CA GLN A 352 -9.45 -13.79 8.53
C GLN A 352 -10.40 -14.94 8.27
N ARG A 353 -10.39 -15.97 9.15
CA ARG A 353 -11.26 -17.15 9.05
C ARG A 353 -12.74 -16.86 9.34
N LEU A 354 -13.08 -15.74 9.97
CA LEU A 354 -14.48 -15.37 10.19
C LEU A 354 -15.22 -15.14 8.85
N GLY A 355 -14.52 -14.78 7.78
CA GLY A 355 -15.13 -14.49 6.48
C GLY A 355 -15.94 -13.18 6.45
N PHE A 356 -15.76 -12.30 7.45
CA PHE A 356 -16.40 -10.99 7.52
C PHE A 356 -15.56 -9.89 6.90
N PHE A 357 -14.29 -10.19 6.62
CA PHE A 357 -13.30 -9.25 6.11
C PHE A 357 -12.80 -9.67 4.73
N GLU A 358 -12.40 -8.72 3.92
CA GLU A 358 -11.75 -8.99 2.63
C GLU A 358 -10.50 -9.86 2.82
N SER A 359 -10.26 -10.78 1.91
CA SER A 359 -9.10 -11.68 1.99
C SER A 359 -7.80 -10.87 2.00
N GLY A 360 -6.95 -11.12 2.98
CA GLY A 360 -5.68 -10.42 3.13
C GLY A 360 -5.76 -8.99 3.70
N SER A 361 -6.96 -8.49 4.02
CA SER A 361 -7.16 -7.12 4.50
C SER A 361 -6.89 -6.90 5.99
N VAL A 362 -6.66 -7.97 6.74
CA VAL A 362 -6.35 -7.86 8.17
C VAL A 362 -4.88 -7.50 8.33
N GLU A 363 -4.61 -6.27 8.67
CA GLU A 363 -3.26 -5.76 8.94
C GLU A 363 -3.10 -5.48 10.43
N VAL A 364 -1.87 -5.66 10.93
CA VAL A 364 -1.57 -5.44 12.35
C VAL A 364 -0.46 -4.42 12.45
N GLU A 365 -0.72 -3.36 13.18
CA GLU A 365 0.25 -2.32 13.52
C GLU A 365 0.58 -2.41 15.01
N THR A 366 1.87 -2.40 15.33
CA THR A 366 2.36 -2.33 16.70
C THR A 366 3.06 -0.98 16.89
N ALA A 367 2.55 -0.17 17.79
CA ALA A 367 3.07 1.16 18.04
C ALA A 367 3.53 1.31 19.50
N PRO A 368 4.71 1.91 19.75
CA PRO A 368 5.15 2.22 21.10
C PRO A 368 4.23 3.26 21.74
N VAL A 369 3.99 3.13 23.03
CA VAL A 369 3.17 4.08 23.78
C VAL A 369 4.01 5.31 24.14
N SER A 370 3.53 6.51 23.80
CA SER A 370 4.22 7.74 24.14
C SER A 370 4.42 7.86 25.67
N GLY A 371 5.69 8.03 26.08
CA GLY A 371 6.04 8.16 27.49
C GLY A 371 6.29 6.84 28.24
N SER A 372 6.22 5.70 27.56
CA SER A 372 6.59 4.39 28.11
C SER A 372 7.55 3.69 27.15
N ASN A 373 8.61 3.05 27.68
CA ASN A 373 9.57 2.29 26.89
C ASN A 373 9.27 0.78 26.88
N ASP A 374 8.32 0.33 27.68
CA ASP A 374 8.00 -1.09 27.94
C ASP A 374 6.56 -1.47 27.56
N GLN A 375 5.83 -0.55 26.88
CA GLN A 375 4.46 -0.79 26.48
C GLN A 375 4.22 -0.49 25.01
N VAL A 376 3.37 -1.32 24.40
CA VAL A 376 2.91 -1.15 23.02
C VAL A 376 1.39 -1.23 22.93
N ASP A 377 0.82 -0.50 21.97
CA ASP A 377 -0.55 -0.68 21.52
C ASP A 377 -0.52 -1.51 20.24
N VAL A 378 -1.45 -2.46 20.13
CA VAL A 378 -1.62 -3.27 18.92
C VAL A 378 -2.93 -2.88 18.26
N VAL A 379 -2.87 -2.50 17.00
CA VAL A 379 -4.04 -2.08 16.21
C VAL A 379 -4.26 -3.09 15.09
N PHE A 380 -5.43 -3.71 15.07
CA PHE A 380 -5.88 -4.55 13.97
C PHE A 380 -6.72 -3.69 13.02
N ASN A 381 -6.17 -3.39 11.85
CA ASN A 381 -6.88 -2.73 10.76
C ASN A 381 -7.59 -3.80 9.94
N VAL A 382 -8.90 -3.68 9.79
CA VAL A 382 -9.73 -4.65 9.06
C VAL A 382 -10.56 -3.92 8.00
N LYS A 383 -10.86 -4.60 6.90
CA LYS A 383 -11.77 -4.09 5.88
C LYS A 383 -12.92 -5.06 5.71
N GLU A 384 -14.12 -4.62 6.08
CA GLU A 384 -15.31 -5.47 6.04
C GLU A 384 -15.76 -5.76 4.60
N THR A 385 -16.18 -7.00 4.39
CA THR A 385 -16.80 -7.44 3.14
C THR A 385 -18.27 -7.80 3.36
N THR A 386 -18.96 -8.09 2.28
CA THR A 386 -20.36 -8.54 2.34
C THR A 386 -20.41 -9.96 2.88
N SER A 387 -21.01 -10.14 4.05
CA SER A 387 -21.17 -11.45 4.72
C SER A 387 -22.51 -12.13 4.40
N GLY A 388 -23.33 -11.53 3.55
CA GLY A 388 -24.57 -12.07 3.04
C GLY A 388 -24.41 -12.75 1.69
N SER A 389 -25.14 -13.82 1.47
CA SER A 389 -25.23 -14.50 0.19
C SER A 389 -26.68 -14.81 -0.20
N PHE A 390 -26.96 -14.66 -1.48
CA PHE A 390 -28.21 -15.08 -2.10
C PHE A 390 -27.89 -16.19 -3.10
N THR A 391 -28.54 -17.34 -2.92
CA THR A 391 -28.39 -18.49 -3.80
C THR A 391 -29.72 -18.80 -4.47
N PHE A 392 -29.73 -18.84 -5.77
CA PHE A 392 -30.82 -19.36 -6.58
C PHE A 392 -30.34 -20.62 -7.30
N GLY A 393 -31.06 -21.71 -7.07
CA GLY A 393 -30.79 -23.00 -7.71
C GLY A 393 -32.01 -23.53 -8.40
N PHE A 394 -31.83 -24.15 -9.55
CA PHE A 394 -32.85 -24.97 -10.19
C PHE A 394 -32.23 -26.26 -10.71
N GLY A 395 -32.98 -27.34 -10.62
CA GLY A 395 -32.57 -28.65 -11.08
C GLY A 395 -33.77 -29.41 -11.60
N TYR A 396 -33.54 -30.39 -12.47
CA TYR A 396 -34.58 -31.29 -12.93
C TYR A 396 -34.21 -32.75 -12.64
N SER A 397 -35.16 -33.46 -12.13
CA SER A 397 -35.06 -34.93 -11.87
C SER A 397 -36.30 -35.62 -12.39
N GLN A 398 -36.16 -36.82 -12.93
CA GLN A 398 -37.30 -37.61 -13.41
C GLN A 398 -38.32 -37.95 -12.33
N LEU A 399 -37.85 -38.09 -11.08
CA LEU A 399 -38.69 -38.41 -9.94
C LEU A 399 -39.38 -37.19 -9.33
N SER A 400 -38.67 -36.08 -9.15
CA SER A 400 -39.19 -34.89 -8.44
C SER A 400 -39.56 -33.72 -9.36
N GLY A 401 -39.38 -33.88 -10.68
CA GLY A 401 -39.62 -32.81 -11.65
C GLY A 401 -38.64 -31.65 -11.48
N LEU A 402 -39.12 -30.45 -11.77
CA LEU A 402 -38.35 -29.21 -11.58
C LEU A 402 -38.26 -28.89 -10.09
N THR A 403 -37.06 -28.78 -9.58
CA THR A 403 -36.74 -28.31 -8.21
C THR A 403 -36.19 -26.91 -8.26
N THR A 404 -36.79 -26.01 -7.49
CA THR A 404 -36.31 -24.64 -7.33
C THR A 404 -35.91 -24.43 -5.87
N THR A 405 -34.74 -23.84 -5.64
CA THR A 405 -34.24 -23.51 -4.29
C THR A 405 -33.85 -22.01 -4.28
N LEU A 406 -34.37 -21.32 -3.28
CA LEU A 406 -34.00 -19.94 -2.96
C LEU A 406 -33.44 -19.93 -1.56
N GLN A 407 -32.22 -19.47 -1.39
CA GLN A 407 -31.60 -19.35 -0.07
C GLN A 407 -31.00 -17.95 0.11
N LEU A 408 -31.32 -17.35 1.24
CA LEU A 408 -30.74 -16.11 1.72
C LEU A 408 -29.99 -16.43 3.02
N SER A 409 -28.71 -16.15 3.08
CA SER A 409 -27.92 -16.35 4.29
C SER A 409 -27.10 -15.11 4.64
N GLN A 410 -26.94 -14.89 5.94
CA GLN A 410 -26.17 -13.79 6.52
C GLN A 410 -25.28 -14.34 7.62
N ASN A 411 -23.95 -14.30 7.47
CA ASN A 411 -23.00 -14.88 8.41
C ASN A 411 -22.58 -13.95 9.56
N ASN A 412 -22.92 -12.69 9.48
CA ASN A 412 -22.66 -11.70 10.54
C ASN A 412 -23.92 -10.86 10.75
N PHE A 413 -24.98 -11.52 11.22
CA PHE A 413 -26.27 -10.89 11.40
C PHE A 413 -26.20 -9.77 12.45
N LEU A 414 -26.52 -8.54 12.03
CA LEU A 414 -26.44 -7.32 12.83
C LEU A 414 -25.06 -7.09 13.50
N GLY A 415 -24.01 -7.63 12.94
CA GLY A 415 -22.65 -7.44 13.46
C GLY A 415 -22.30 -8.30 14.68
N THR A 416 -23.16 -9.22 15.08
CA THR A 416 -22.99 -10.05 16.29
C THR A 416 -22.21 -11.34 16.04
N GLY A 417 -21.84 -11.61 14.78
CA GLY A 417 -21.21 -12.86 14.37
C GLY A 417 -22.16 -14.05 14.29
N ASN A 418 -23.45 -13.84 14.56
CA ASN A 418 -24.47 -14.89 14.41
C ASN A 418 -24.76 -15.15 12.94
N GLN A 419 -25.11 -16.38 12.63
CA GLN A 419 -25.50 -16.80 11.30
C GLN A 419 -27.02 -17.00 11.23
N VAL A 420 -27.62 -16.43 10.20
CA VAL A 420 -29.06 -16.58 9.92
C VAL A 420 -29.22 -17.00 8.48
N SER A 421 -30.04 -18.00 8.21
CA SER A 421 -30.42 -18.35 6.84
C SER A 421 -31.90 -18.69 6.73
N VAL A 422 -32.47 -18.30 5.60
CA VAL A 422 -33.82 -18.63 5.17
C VAL A 422 -33.72 -19.33 3.82
N GLU A 423 -34.36 -20.49 3.71
CA GLU A 423 -34.39 -21.27 2.49
C GLU A 423 -35.81 -21.62 2.14
N VAL A 424 -36.15 -21.51 0.86
CA VAL A 424 -37.40 -21.98 0.26
C VAL A 424 -37.06 -22.97 -0.84
N GLN A 425 -37.52 -24.19 -0.70
CA GLN A 425 -37.37 -25.24 -1.70
C GLN A 425 -38.74 -25.73 -2.19
N ARG A 426 -38.87 -25.84 -3.50
CA ARG A 426 -40.10 -26.33 -4.13
C ARG A 426 -39.78 -27.32 -5.25
N ASN A 427 -40.51 -28.43 -5.24
CA ASN A 427 -40.57 -29.39 -6.36
C ASN A 427 -42.02 -29.93 -6.54
N ALA A 428 -42.19 -30.91 -7.41
CA ALA A 428 -43.54 -31.47 -7.71
C ALA A 428 -44.25 -32.04 -6.48
N PHE A 429 -43.55 -32.51 -5.44
CA PHE A 429 -44.11 -33.21 -4.29
C PHE A 429 -43.86 -32.49 -2.96
N LEU A 430 -42.95 -31.49 -2.93
CA LEU A 430 -42.49 -30.90 -1.70
C LEU A 430 -42.40 -29.39 -1.85
N GLN A 431 -42.91 -28.68 -0.86
CA GLN A 431 -42.65 -27.29 -0.62
C GLN A 431 -42.16 -27.15 0.83
N ARG A 432 -40.87 -26.73 0.97
CA ARG A 432 -40.22 -26.60 2.26
C ARG A 432 -39.81 -25.16 2.48
N TYR A 433 -40.09 -24.68 3.67
CA TYR A 433 -39.58 -23.43 4.20
C TYR A 433 -38.69 -23.77 5.39
N SER A 434 -37.45 -23.29 5.42
CA SER A 434 -36.56 -23.48 6.55
C SER A 434 -35.94 -22.18 7.01
N PHE A 435 -35.81 -22.04 8.31
CA PHE A 435 -35.15 -20.97 9.00
C PHE A 435 -34.09 -21.58 9.89
N SER A 436 -32.83 -21.17 9.71
CA SER A 436 -31.71 -21.60 10.53
C SER A 436 -31.09 -20.41 11.24
N PHE A 437 -30.79 -20.61 12.50
CA PHE A 437 -30.04 -19.66 13.32
C PHE A 437 -28.88 -20.40 13.98
N MET A 438 -27.67 -19.76 14.02
CA MET A 438 -26.53 -20.28 14.75
C MET A 438 -25.81 -19.13 15.44
N ASN A 439 -25.61 -19.26 16.74
CA ASN A 439 -24.68 -18.44 17.51
C ASN A 439 -23.41 -19.27 17.75
N PRO A 440 -22.28 -18.94 17.14
CA PRO A 440 -21.04 -19.69 17.27
C PRO A 440 -20.36 -19.53 18.64
N TYR A 441 -20.76 -18.52 19.41
CA TYR A 441 -20.26 -18.24 20.76
C TYR A 441 -21.45 -18.00 21.72
N PHE A 442 -22.23 -19.01 21.94
CA PHE A 442 -23.34 -18.96 22.91
C PHE A 442 -22.83 -18.86 24.35
N THR A 443 -21.69 -19.46 24.64
CA THR A 443 -20.95 -19.30 25.90
C THR A 443 -19.57 -18.67 25.63
N ASP A 444 -18.99 -18.04 26.65
CA ASP A 444 -17.64 -17.44 26.58
C ASP A 444 -16.54 -18.45 26.26
N GLU A 445 -16.78 -19.75 26.58
CA GLU A 445 -15.89 -20.86 26.26
C GLU A 445 -15.93 -21.27 24.76
N GLY A 446 -16.87 -20.72 23.99
CA GLY A 446 -17.00 -20.99 22.55
C GLY A 446 -17.88 -22.16 22.19
N MET A 447 -18.82 -22.56 23.07
CA MET A 447 -19.87 -23.49 22.68
C MET A 447 -20.87 -22.78 21.75
N SER A 448 -21.21 -23.43 20.63
CA SER A 448 -22.19 -22.93 19.68
C SER A 448 -23.59 -23.44 20.02
N LEU A 449 -24.59 -22.58 19.81
CA LEU A 449 -25.99 -22.93 19.85
C LEU A 449 -26.63 -22.66 18.49
N GLY A 450 -27.27 -23.68 17.92
CA GLY A 450 -28.02 -23.53 16.67
C GLY A 450 -29.37 -24.22 16.72
N TYR A 451 -30.33 -23.68 15.97
CA TYR A 451 -31.61 -24.34 15.73
C TYR A 451 -32.03 -24.14 14.27
N ASN A 452 -32.75 -25.15 13.79
CA ASN A 452 -33.31 -25.15 12.47
C ASN A 452 -34.83 -25.46 12.58
N LEU A 453 -35.62 -24.51 12.12
CA LEU A 453 -37.07 -24.63 12.06
C LEU A 453 -37.46 -24.84 10.59
N TRP A 454 -38.26 -25.84 10.33
CA TRP A 454 -38.73 -26.08 8.97
C TRP A 454 -40.19 -26.45 8.97
N TRP A 455 -40.87 -26.05 7.91
CA TRP A 455 -42.23 -26.43 7.60
C TRP A 455 -42.29 -27.04 6.19
N ARG A 456 -43.05 -28.11 6.09
CA ARG A 456 -43.19 -28.89 4.87
C ARG A 456 -44.68 -29.04 4.50
#